data_ed109e61c62fe43f77d8e5e60cb883a8
#
_entry.id   ed109e61c62fe43f77d8e5e60cb883a8
#
_cell.length_a   1.000
_cell.length_b   1.000
_cell.length_c   1.000
_cell.angle_alpha   90.00
_cell.angle_beta   90.00
_cell.angle_gamma   90.00
#
_symmetry.space_group_name_H-M   'P 1'
#
loop_
_entity.id
_entity.type
_entity.pdbx_description
1 polymer ?
#
loop_
_entity_poly.entity_id
_entity_poly.type
_entity_poly.pdbx_seq_one_letter_code
_entity_poly.pdbx_strand_id
1 'polypeptide(L)'
;MKKLSLILGCVLLFAGFAQAADKPVIRLGARVFTEQTLLAEITAQYLRSKGYDAQITGGLGSNLARSAHETGQLDLLWEYTGVSLVAYNHVTEKLDSAQSYARVKELDAKKGLAWLAPSKFSNTYALALPEKVARQYPQINNISQLTSVLQAEADENHLVALDTEFANRSDGLAGMVEQYGMTLTRENIRQMDAGLVYTALRNGQVFAGLVYTTDGRLNAFKLKLLEDDKHYFPDYTAAPVVRQAFLDAHPQLAAQLKPLAELFDDETMRQLNARVDVNHESPSVVAADFLRQHPIN
;
A
#
# COMPACT_ATOMS: atom_id res chain seq x y z
N MET A 1 82.63 33.60 -24.12
CA MET A 1 81.32 33.42 -24.77
C MET A 1 80.64 32.31 -24.07
N LYS A 2 79.78 32.58 -23.08
CA LYS A 2 79.08 31.57 -22.28
C LYS A 2 77.65 31.43 -22.85
N LYS A 3 77.29 30.26 -23.34
CA LYS A 3 75.90 29.92 -23.77
C LYS A 3 75.08 29.57 -22.57
N LEU A 4 74.03 30.34 -22.32
CA LEU A 4 73.01 30.08 -21.28
C LEU A 4 71.91 29.26 -21.88
N SER A 5 71.78 28.03 -21.47
CA SER A 5 70.69 27.15 -21.88
C SER A 5 69.47 27.34 -20.93
N LEU A 6 68.36 27.83 -21.46
CA LEU A 6 67.12 28.04 -20.77
C LEU A 6 66.31 26.73 -20.85
N ILE A 7 66.16 25.99 -19.74
CA ILE A 7 65.31 24.82 -19.65
C ILE A 7 63.90 25.32 -19.27
N LEU A 8 62.98 25.27 -20.23
CA LEU A 8 61.58 25.58 -20.06
C LEU A 8 60.86 24.31 -19.53
N GLY A 9 60.59 24.27 -18.23
CA GLY A 9 59.82 23.20 -17.60
C GLY A 9 58.33 23.33 -17.89
N CYS A 10 57.77 22.47 -18.75
CA CYS A 10 56.31 22.34 -18.91
C CYS A 10 55.72 21.60 -17.69
N VAL A 11 55.09 22.34 -16.78
CA VAL A 11 54.23 21.81 -15.73
C VAL A 11 52.88 21.45 -16.38
N LEU A 12 52.69 20.18 -16.72
CA LEU A 12 51.39 19.63 -17.12
C LEU A 12 50.49 19.58 -15.87
N LEU A 13 49.60 20.57 -15.74
CA LEU A 13 48.47 20.53 -14.83
C LEU A 13 47.47 19.47 -15.32
N PHE A 14 47.56 18.25 -14.75
CA PHE A 14 46.46 17.30 -14.84
C PHE A 14 45.27 17.84 -14.04
N ALA A 15 44.40 18.62 -14.69
CA ALA A 15 43.08 18.89 -14.22
C ALA A 15 42.30 17.55 -14.29
N GLY A 16 42.29 16.81 -13.19
CA GLY A 16 41.40 15.64 -13.04
C GLY A 16 39.98 16.12 -13.17
N PHE A 17 39.37 15.89 -14.33
CA PHE A 17 37.91 15.94 -14.46
C PHE A 17 37.35 14.88 -13.51
N ALA A 18 36.88 15.33 -12.34
CA ALA A 18 36.02 14.51 -11.52
C ALA A 18 34.75 14.29 -12.33
N GLN A 19 34.67 13.16 -13.04
CA GLN A 19 33.50 12.70 -13.72
C GLN A 19 32.46 12.47 -12.61
N ALA A 20 31.46 13.34 -12.53
CA ALA A 20 30.35 13.12 -11.64
C ALA A 20 29.80 11.74 -12.01
N ALA A 21 29.94 10.79 -11.10
CA ALA A 21 29.39 9.45 -11.33
C ALA A 21 27.89 9.59 -11.58
N ASP A 22 27.41 9.07 -12.72
CA ASP A 22 25.99 9.08 -13.03
C ASP A 22 25.23 8.42 -11.87
N LYS A 23 24.18 9.10 -11.41
CA LYS A 23 23.34 8.59 -10.33
C LYS A 23 22.66 7.31 -10.82
N PRO A 24 22.65 6.22 -10.02
CA PRO A 24 21.95 5.00 -10.41
C PRO A 24 20.47 5.31 -10.58
N VAL A 25 19.93 4.98 -11.75
CA VAL A 25 18.51 5.12 -12.06
C VAL A 25 17.74 3.98 -11.40
N ILE A 26 16.69 4.32 -10.62
CA ILE A 26 15.76 3.36 -10.05
C ILE A 26 14.34 3.70 -10.46
N ARG A 27 13.66 2.73 -11.08
CA ARG A 27 12.30 2.88 -11.62
C ARG A 27 11.29 2.30 -10.63
N LEU A 28 10.47 3.19 -10.06
CA LEU A 28 9.42 2.84 -9.11
C LEU A 28 8.08 2.72 -9.83
N GLY A 29 7.30 1.70 -9.49
CA GLY A 29 5.91 1.58 -9.90
C GLY A 29 4.95 2.14 -8.88
N ALA A 30 3.79 2.67 -9.32
CA ALA A 30 2.66 2.98 -8.47
C ALA A 30 1.35 2.55 -9.14
N ARG A 31 0.49 1.84 -8.38
CA ARG A 31 -0.86 1.50 -8.82
C ARG A 31 -1.78 2.72 -8.82
N VAL A 32 -2.99 2.56 -9.35
CA VAL A 32 -3.96 3.65 -9.60
C VAL A 32 -4.58 4.30 -8.35
N PHE A 33 -4.23 3.89 -7.12
CA PHE A 33 -4.83 4.42 -5.89
C PHE A 33 -3.83 5.24 -5.04
N THR A 34 -4.38 6.13 -4.23
CA THR A 34 -3.65 7.17 -3.49
C THR A 34 -2.50 6.64 -2.67
N GLU A 35 -2.70 5.59 -1.88
CA GLU A 35 -1.68 5.00 -1.02
C GLU A 35 -0.44 4.57 -1.80
N GLN A 36 -0.62 3.92 -2.96
CA GLN A 36 0.50 3.51 -3.81
C GLN A 36 1.25 4.71 -4.40
N THR A 37 0.51 5.76 -4.77
CA THR A 37 1.13 7.01 -5.25
C THR A 37 1.95 7.67 -4.15
N LEU A 38 1.42 7.73 -2.92
CA LEU A 38 2.12 8.29 -1.77
C LEU A 38 3.36 7.48 -1.41
N LEU A 39 3.25 6.16 -1.33
CA LEU A 39 4.39 5.27 -1.06
C LEU A 39 5.51 5.44 -2.11
N ALA A 40 5.13 5.53 -3.39
CA ALA A 40 6.09 5.75 -4.47
C ALA A 40 6.74 7.14 -4.39
N GLU A 41 5.96 8.20 -4.14
CA GLU A 41 6.47 9.57 -4.01
C GLU A 41 7.41 9.72 -2.81
N ILE A 42 7.03 9.21 -1.64
CA ILE A 42 7.86 9.25 -0.44
C ILE A 42 9.17 8.48 -0.68
N THR A 43 9.08 7.27 -1.24
CA THR A 43 10.25 6.44 -1.54
C THR A 43 11.16 7.11 -2.57
N ALA A 44 10.61 7.67 -3.64
CA ALA A 44 11.41 8.33 -4.67
C ALA A 44 12.12 9.57 -4.14
N GLN A 45 11.44 10.42 -3.38
CA GLN A 45 12.07 11.62 -2.78
C GLN A 45 13.16 11.22 -1.78
N TYR A 46 12.91 10.21 -0.96
CA TYR A 46 13.91 9.66 -0.05
C TYR A 46 15.12 9.12 -0.79
N LEU A 47 14.94 8.30 -1.83
CA LEU A 47 16.04 7.73 -2.60
C LEU A 47 16.81 8.80 -3.39
N ARG A 48 16.14 9.86 -3.86
CA ARG A 48 16.83 11.02 -4.47
C ARG A 48 17.77 11.68 -3.47
N SER A 49 17.39 11.78 -2.19
CA SER A 49 18.27 12.31 -1.13
C SER A 49 19.47 11.38 -0.83
N LYS A 50 19.35 10.08 -1.14
CA LYS A 50 20.43 9.08 -1.02
C LYS A 50 21.27 8.93 -2.30
N GLY A 51 21.05 9.78 -3.31
CA GLY A 51 21.90 9.86 -4.50
C GLY A 51 21.42 9.03 -5.70
N TYR A 52 20.19 8.49 -5.68
CA TYR A 52 19.58 7.83 -6.83
C TYR A 52 18.88 8.84 -7.76
N ASP A 53 18.78 8.49 -9.05
CA ASP A 53 17.80 9.08 -9.98
C ASP A 53 16.52 8.23 -9.92
N ALA A 54 15.61 8.56 -9.00
CA ALA A 54 14.39 7.81 -8.79
C ALA A 54 13.27 8.33 -9.70
N GLN A 55 12.75 7.48 -10.57
CA GLN A 55 11.72 7.75 -11.56
C GLN A 55 10.46 6.98 -11.23
N ILE A 56 9.28 7.62 -11.29
CA ILE A 56 7.99 7.01 -10.96
C ILE A 56 7.19 6.76 -12.24
N THR A 57 6.67 5.55 -12.40
CA THR A 57 5.62 5.19 -13.37
C THR A 57 4.35 4.91 -12.59
N GLY A 58 3.41 5.85 -12.62
CA GLY A 58 2.13 5.77 -11.91
C GLY A 58 0.98 5.29 -12.78
N GLY A 59 -0.19 5.11 -12.17
CA GLY A 59 -1.43 4.78 -12.86
C GLY A 59 -1.50 3.34 -13.38
N LEU A 60 -0.73 2.43 -12.79
CA LEU A 60 -0.66 1.04 -13.24
C LEU A 60 -1.78 0.19 -12.63
N GLY A 61 -2.46 -0.59 -13.46
CA GLY A 61 -3.28 -1.69 -12.98
C GLY A 61 -2.43 -2.80 -12.35
N SER A 62 -2.96 -3.56 -11.39
CA SER A 62 -2.21 -4.54 -10.60
C SER A 62 -1.44 -5.57 -11.43
N ASN A 63 -2.07 -6.16 -12.45
CA ASN A 63 -1.42 -7.13 -13.33
C ASN A 63 -0.31 -6.50 -14.19
N LEU A 64 -0.51 -5.26 -14.66
CA LEU A 64 0.49 -4.54 -15.44
C LEU A 64 1.70 -4.18 -14.56
N ALA A 65 1.47 -3.67 -13.34
CA ALA A 65 2.52 -3.37 -12.39
C ALA A 65 3.35 -4.62 -12.06
N ARG A 66 2.68 -5.75 -11.80
CA ARG A 66 3.35 -7.03 -11.54
C ARG A 66 4.19 -7.49 -12.72
N SER A 67 3.64 -7.51 -13.92
CA SER A 67 4.36 -7.90 -15.15
C SER A 67 5.55 -6.98 -15.42
N ALA A 68 5.38 -5.67 -15.29
CA ALA A 68 6.46 -4.71 -15.48
C ALA A 68 7.61 -4.90 -14.46
N HIS A 69 7.27 -5.31 -13.24
CA HIS A 69 8.25 -5.60 -12.19
C HIS A 69 9.01 -6.90 -12.49
N GLU A 70 8.33 -7.99 -12.83
CA GLU A 70 8.95 -9.28 -13.17
C GLU A 70 9.82 -9.19 -14.44
N THR A 71 9.41 -8.41 -15.44
CA THR A 71 10.15 -8.24 -16.70
C THR A 71 11.25 -7.19 -16.66
N GLY A 72 11.41 -6.49 -15.52
CA GLY A 72 12.48 -5.52 -15.31
C GLY A 72 12.24 -4.15 -15.94
N GLN A 73 10.99 -3.78 -16.24
CA GLN A 73 10.59 -2.42 -16.59
C GLN A 73 10.49 -1.54 -15.35
N LEU A 74 10.23 -2.14 -14.19
CA LEU A 74 10.28 -1.51 -12.86
C LEU A 74 11.35 -2.20 -12.02
N ASP A 75 11.98 -1.45 -11.12
CA ASP A 75 13.01 -1.95 -10.22
C ASP A 75 12.48 -2.09 -8.79
N LEU A 76 11.49 -1.27 -8.39
CA LEU A 76 10.88 -1.26 -7.08
C LEU A 76 9.37 -1.03 -7.18
N LEU A 77 8.60 -1.81 -6.41
CA LEU A 77 7.16 -1.64 -6.23
C LEU A 77 6.82 -1.92 -4.76
N TRP A 78 5.97 -1.10 -4.15
CA TRP A 78 5.33 -1.49 -2.89
C TRP A 78 4.26 -2.53 -3.17
N GLU A 79 4.38 -3.69 -2.52
CA GLU A 79 3.49 -4.82 -2.74
C GLU A 79 2.87 -5.29 -1.43
N TYR A 80 1.71 -5.92 -1.50
CA TYR A 80 0.96 -6.41 -0.35
C TYR A 80 1.00 -7.94 -0.30
N THR A 81 1.23 -8.48 0.90
CA THR A 81 1.34 -9.93 1.12
C THR A 81 0.15 -10.70 0.56
N GLY A 82 -1.07 -10.29 0.90
CA GLY A 82 -2.29 -10.96 0.45
C GLY A 82 -2.49 -10.89 -1.07
N VAL A 83 -2.16 -9.74 -1.72
CA VAL A 83 -2.24 -9.64 -3.18
C VAL A 83 -1.26 -10.61 -3.84
N SER A 84 0.00 -10.63 -3.38
CA SER A 84 0.99 -11.52 -3.95
C SER A 84 0.66 -13.00 -3.72
N LEU A 85 0.18 -13.36 -2.54
CA LEU A 85 -0.23 -14.74 -2.24
C LEU A 85 -1.40 -15.18 -3.13
N VAL A 86 -2.51 -14.45 -3.07
CA VAL A 86 -3.76 -14.90 -3.68
C VAL A 86 -3.78 -14.66 -5.18
N ALA A 87 -3.50 -13.42 -5.62
CA ALA A 87 -3.66 -13.06 -7.02
C ALA A 87 -2.52 -13.54 -7.92
N TYR A 88 -1.26 -13.57 -7.43
CA TYR A 88 -0.11 -13.87 -8.26
C TYR A 88 0.51 -15.25 -8.03
N ASN A 89 0.35 -15.80 -6.84
CA ASN A 89 0.90 -17.11 -6.47
C ASN A 89 -0.16 -18.18 -6.21
N HIS A 90 -1.46 -17.83 -6.30
CA HIS A 90 -2.60 -18.74 -6.17
C HIS A 90 -2.59 -19.58 -4.87
N VAL A 91 -2.08 -18.97 -3.78
CA VAL A 91 -2.09 -19.58 -2.44
C VAL A 91 -3.47 -19.37 -1.83
N THR A 92 -4.12 -20.47 -1.44
CA THR A 92 -5.47 -20.47 -0.85
C THR A 92 -5.46 -20.78 0.65
N GLU A 93 -4.32 -21.12 1.20
CA GLU A 93 -4.14 -21.39 2.62
C GLU A 93 -4.34 -20.12 3.45
N LYS A 94 -5.02 -20.23 4.58
CA LYS A 94 -5.10 -19.14 5.56
C LYS A 94 -3.80 -19.11 6.36
N LEU A 95 -3.07 -18.04 6.21
CA LEU A 95 -1.78 -17.79 6.86
C LEU A 95 -1.89 -16.55 7.75
N ASP A 96 -1.21 -16.57 8.90
CA ASP A 96 -1.01 -15.36 9.69
C ASP A 96 -0.03 -14.37 8.99
N SER A 97 0.13 -13.17 9.53
CA SER A 97 0.95 -12.12 8.92
C SER A 97 2.42 -12.57 8.73
N ALA A 98 3.03 -13.20 9.72
CA ALA A 98 4.41 -13.67 9.64
C ALA A 98 4.59 -14.79 8.61
N GLN A 99 3.66 -15.74 8.60
CA GLN A 99 3.62 -16.83 7.63
C GLN A 99 3.38 -16.30 6.21
N SER A 100 2.45 -15.35 6.04
CA SER A 100 2.16 -14.69 4.77
C SER A 100 3.40 -14.01 4.20
N TYR A 101 4.10 -13.23 5.02
CA TYR A 101 5.32 -12.56 4.60
C TYR A 101 6.44 -13.55 4.24
N ALA A 102 6.67 -14.58 5.05
CA ALA A 102 7.68 -15.61 4.76
C ALA A 102 7.35 -16.34 3.44
N ARG A 103 6.08 -16.65 3.22
CA ARG A 103 5.62 -17.38 2.04
C ARG A 103 5.75 -16.56 0.75
N VAL A 104 5.36 -15.28 0.74
CA VAL A 104 5.53 -14.43 -0.44
C VAL A 104 7.01 -14.26 -0.78
N LYS A 105 7.84 -14.05 0.24
CA LYS A 105 9.29 -13.91 0.06
C LYS A 105 9.90 -15.13 -0.63
N GLU A 106 9.50 -16.34 -0.23
CA GLU A 106 9.95 -17.58 -0.86
C GLU A 106 9.48 -17.72 -2.31
N LEU A 107 8.17 -17.46 -2.55
CA LEU A 107 7.56 -17.66 -3.86
C LEU A 107 8.06 -16.63 -4.88
N ASP A 108 8.13 -15.38 -4.49
CA ASP A 108 8.52 -14.29 -5.38
C ASP A 108 10.02 -14.23 -5.63
N ALA A 109 10.85 -14.76 -4.72
CA ALA A 109 12.28 -14.96 -4.99
C ALA A 109 12.53 -15.83 -6.23
N LYS A 110 11.68 -16.83 -6.47
CA LYS A 110 11.74 -17.69 -7.68
C LYS A 110 11.43 -16.92 -8.97
N LYS A 111 10.81 -15.75 -8.84
CA LYS A 111 10.47 -14.83 -9.93
C LYS A 111 11.45 -13.63 -10.02
N GLY A 112 12.54 -13.69 -9.25
CA GLY A 112 13.55 -12.64 -9.22
C GLY A 112 13.13 -11.37 -8.46
N LEU A 113 12.18 -11.48 -7.52
CA LEU A 113 11.68 -10.39 -6.71
C LEU A 113 12.06 -10.59 -5.24
N ALA A 114 12.73 -9.60 -4.66
CA ALA A 114 13.19 -9.61 -3.27
C ALA A 114 12.27 -8.74 -2.39
N TRP A 115 11.56 -9.35 -1.47
CA TRP A 115 10.78 -8.67 -0.43
C TRP A 115 11.72 -8.15 0.65
N LEU A 116 11.75 -6.84 0.85
CA LEU A 116 12.55 -6.17 1.89
C LEU A 116 11.75 -6.09 3.20
N ALA A 117 12.32 -5.39 4.21
CA ALA A 117 11.67 -5.24 5.51
C ALA A 117 10.22 -4.72 5.35
N PRO A 118 9.24 -5.38 5.98
CA PRO A 118 7.85 -4.97 5.87
C PRO A 118 7.58 -3.69 6.65
N SER A 119 6.54 -2.99 6.27
CA SER A 119 5.94 -1.93 7.08
C SER A 119 5.19 -2.50 8.28
N LYS A 120 4.64 -1.59 9.10
CA LYS A 120 3.79 -1.95 10.25
C LYS A 120 2.30 -1.75 9.94
N PHE A 121 1.94 -1.50 8.68
CA PHE A 121 0.55 -1.37 8.28
C PHE A 121 0.08 -2.52 7.40
N SER A 122 -1.22 -2.80 7.46
CA SER A 122 -1.90 -3.77 6.63
C SER A 122 -3.14 -3.13 6.01
N ASN A 123 -3.12 -2.91 4.70
CA ASN A 123 -4.27 -2.35 3.97
C ASN A 123 -5.25 -3.46 3.62
N THR A 124 -5.95 -3.97 4.63
CA THR A 124 -6.94 -5.04 4.47
C THR A 124 -8.36 -4.50 4.35
N TYR A 125 -9.29 -5.38 4.04
CA TYR A 125 -10.71 -5.09 4.09
C TYR A 125 -11.22 -5.05 5.53
N ALA A 126 -12.25 -4.24 5.76
CA ALA A 126 -13.03 -4.24 6.98
C ALA A 126 -14.48 -3.88 6.67
N LEU A 127 -15.41 -4.18 7.58
CA LEU A 127 -16.72 -3.57 7.57
C LEU A 127 -16.72 -2.35 8.50
N ALA A 128 -17.46 -1.32 8.12
CA ALA A 128 -17.59 -0.11 8.92
C ALA A 128 -19.06 0.31 9.06
N LEU A 129 -19.37 0.97 10.16
CA LEU A 129 -20.66 1.59 10.42
C LEU A 129 -20.57 3.11 10.29
N PRO A 130 -21.61 3.77 9.75
CA PRO A 130 -21.78 5.21 9.89
C PRO A 130 -21.87 5.64 11.36
N GLU A 131 -21.43 6.84 11.70
CA GLU A 131 -21.48 7.38 13.07
C GLU A 131 -22.88 7.26 13.70
N LYS A 132 -23.94 7.54 12.93
CA LYS A 132 -25.33 7.41 13.39
C LYS A 132 -25.68 5.99 13.80
N VAL A 133 -25.35 5.00 12.96
CA VAL A 133 -25.61 3.58 13.25
C VAL A 133 -24.77 3.13 14.44
N ALA A 134 -23.50 3.52 14.51
CA ALA A 134 -22.62 3.18 15.63
C ALA A 134 -23.12 3.68 16.98
N ARG A 135 -23.80 4.84 17.00
CA ARG A 135 -24.45 5.38 18.21
C ARG A 135 -25.75 4.65 18.55
N GLN A 136 -26.53 4.26 17.55
CA GLN A 136 -27.79 3.54 17.73
C GLN A 136 -27.55 2.09 18.18
N TYR A 137 -26.46 1.48 17.69
CA TYR A 137 -26.07 0.09 17.97
C TYR A 137 -24.67 0.03 18.62
N PRO A 138 -24.50 0.55 19.86
CA PRO A 138 -23.18 0.64 20.50
C PRO A 138 -22.53 -0.73 20.78
N GLN A 139 -23.35 -1.78 20.79
CA GLN A 139 -22.91 -3.18 20.97
C GLN A 139 -22.21 -3.77 19.74
N ILE A 140 -22.37 -3.20 18.54
CA ILE A 140 -21.72 -3.71 17.33
C ILE A 140 -20.26 -3.22 17.31
N ASN A 141 -19.32 -4.10 17.67
CA ASN A 141 -17.87 -3.82 17.64
C ASN A 141 -17.12 -4.74 16.68
N ASN A 142 -17.73 -5.86 16.28
CA ASN A 142 -17.13 -6.84 15.38
C ASN A 142 -18.16 -7.36 14.37
N ILE A 143 -17.69 -8.14 13.40
CA ILE A 143 -18.52 -8.65 12.31
C ILE A 143 -19.55 -9.67 12.81
N SER A 144 -19.22 -10.50 13.82
CA SER A 144 -20.19 -11.44 14.41
C SER A 144 -21.36 -10.73 15.08
N GLN A 145 -21.10 -9.59 15.75
CA GLN A 145 -22.17 -8.79 16.36
C GLN A 145 -23.03 -8.06 15.31
N LEU A 146 -22.42 -7.57 14.23
CA LEU A 146 -23.17 -7.07 13.08
C LEU A 146 -24.09 -8.16 12.50
N THR A 147 -23.57 -9.36 12.30
CA THR A 147 -24.34 -10.51 11.81
C THR A 147 -25.54 -10.80 12.67
N SER A 148 -25.36 -10.78 14.00
CA SER A 148 -26.45 -11.03 14.95
C SER A 148 -27.57 -9.99 14.83
N VAL A 149 -27.23 -8.72 14.64
CA VAL A 149 -28.24 -7.65 14.45
C VAL A 149 -28.97 -7.82 13.11
N LEU A 150 -28.23 -8.09 12.01
CA LEU A 150 -28.83 -8.31 10.70
C LEU A 150 -29.80 -9.51 10.68
N GLN A 151 -29.52 -10.54 11.51
CA GLN A 151 -30.41 -11.70 11.65
C GLN A 151 -31.63 -11.39 12.53
N ALA A 152 -31.44 -10.70 13.65
CA ALA A 152 -32.51 -10.37 14.59
C ALA A 152 -33.53 -9.37 13.99
N GLU A 153 -33.06 -8.50 13.10
CA GLU A 153 -33.84 -7.44 12.45
C GLU A 153 -34.00 -7.71 10.94
N ALA A 154 -34.20 -8.97 10.56
CA ALA A 154 -34.26 -9.41 9.15
C ALA A 154 -35.41 -8.73 8.36
N ASP A 155 -36.47 -8.30 9.04
CA ASP A 155 -37.59 -7.57 8.45
C ASP A 155 -37.25 -6.08 8.19
N GLU A 156 -36.17 -5.58 8.81
CA GLU A 156 -35.63 -4.25 8.56
C GLU A 156 -34.68 -4.30 7.34
N ASN A 157 -34.85 -3.39 6.41
CA ASN A 157 -34.02 -3.35 5.21
C ASN A 157 -32.66 -2.70 5.50
N HIS A 158 -31.82 -3.41 6.26
CA HIS A 158 -30.44 -3.00 6.54
C HIS A 158 -29.55 -3.17 5.30
N LEU A 159 -29.25 -2.05 4.63
CA LEU A 159 -28.44 -2.06 3.42
C LEU A 159 -26.96 -2.15 3.75
N VAL A 160 -26.23 -3.03 3.08
CA VAL A 160 -24.77 -3.19 3.17
C VAL A 160 -24.16 -2.83 1.83
N ALA A 161 -23.30 -1.80 1.83
CA ALA A 161 -22.56 -1.37 0.63
C ALA A 161 -21.25 -2.14 0.49
N LEU A 162 -20.98 -2.63 -0.71
CA LEU A 162 -19.76 -3.37 -1.05
C LEU A 162 -19.20 -2.86 -2.36
N ASP A 163 -17.88 -2.85 -2.50
CA ASP A 163 -17.31 -2.64 -3.83
C ASP A 163 -17.59 -3.84 -4.75
N THR A 164 -17.66 -3.54 -6.05
CA THR A 164 -18.04 -4.53 -7.05
C THR A 164 -16.98 -5.64 -7.18
N GLU A 165 -15.70 -5.35 -6.95
CA GLU A 165 -14.63 -6.35 -7.02
C GLU A 165 -14.80 -7.36 -5.89
N PHE A 166 -14.90 -6.92 -4.63
CA PHE A 166 -15.09 -7.79 -3.48
C PHE A 166 -16.39 -8.62 -3.59
N ALA A 167 -17.46 -8.01 -4.07
CA ALA A 167 -18.75 -8.70 -4.21
C ALA A 167 -18.69 -9.90 -5.17
N ASN A 168 -17.77 -9.88 -6.15
CA ASN A 168 -17.69 -10.91 -7.21
C ASN A 168 -16.47 -11.84 -7.08
N ARG A 169 -15.56 -11.60 -6.14
CA ARG A 169 -14.40 -12.47 -5.92
C ARG A 169 -14.80 -13.75 -5.18
N SER A 170 -14.10 -14.84 -5.45
CA SER A 170 -14.30 -16.12 -4.74
C SER A 170 -13.93 -16.04 -3.26
N ASP A 171 -12.93 -15.19 -2.92
CA ASP A 171 -12.46 -14.87 -1.57
C ASP A 171 -13.10 -13.57 -1.01
N GLY A 172 -14.24 -13.16 -1.58
CA GLY A 172 -14.96 -11.95 -1.22
C GLY A 172 -16.25 -12.22 -0.45
N LEU A 173 -17.35 -11.61 -0.89
CA LEU A 173 -18.65 -11.63 -0.19
C LEU A 173 -19.15 -13.06 0.14
N ALA A 174 -19.07 -13.99 -0.81
CA ALA A 174 -19.62 -15.32 -0.61
C ALA A 174 -18.97 -16.07 0.56
N GLY A 175 -17.64 -16.04 0.62
CA GLY A 175 -16.89 -16.65 1.71
C GLY A 175 -17.09 -15.93 3.05
N MET A 176 -17.22 -14.60 3.05
CA MET A 176 -17.52 -13.83 4.26
C MET A 176 -18.89 -14.19 4.82
N VAL A 177 -19.91 -14.25 3.95
CA VAL A 177 -21.27 -14.65 4.32
C VAL A 177 -21.27 -16.05 4.93
N GLU A 178 -20.58 -17.00 4.32
CA GLU A 178 -20.46 -18.37 4.81
C GLU A 178 -19.75 -18.42 6.18
N GLN A 179 -18.59 -17.79 6.31
CA GLN A 179 -17.79 -17.84 7.54
C GLN A 179 -18.48 -17.19 8.74
N TYR A 180 -19.18 -16.07 8.51
CA TYR A 180 -19.92 -15.37 9.55
C TYR A 180 -21.36 -15.84 9.74
N GLY A 181 -21.88 -16.67 8.83
CA GLY A 181 -23.28 -17.10 8.84
C GLY A 181 -24.24 -15.93 8.61
N MET A 182 -23.83 -14.94 7.81
CA MET A 182 -24.66 -13.76 7.54
C MET A 182 -25.88 -14.12 6.70
N THR A 183 -27.03 -13.53 7.03
CA THR A 183 -28.22 -13.57 6.19
C THR A 183 -28.31 -12.28 5.38
N LEU A 184 -27.62 -12.24 4.26
CA LEU A 184 -27.69 -11.13 3.30
C LEU A 184 -28.38 -11.60 2.03
N THR A 185 -29.49 -10.95 1.70
CA THR A 185 -30.19 -11.16 0.43
C THR A 185 -29.69 -10.16 -0.61
N ARG A 186 -30.04 -10.38 -1.87
CA ARG A 186 -29.73 -9.42 -2.95
C ARG A 186 -30.33 -8.02 -2.67
N GLU A 187 -31.43 -7.96 -1.93
CA GLU A 187 -32.12 -6.70 -1.58
C GLU A 187 -31.35 -5.90 -0.53
N ASN A 188 -30.55 -6.57 0.32
CA ASN A 188 -29.72 -5.91 1.33
C ASN A 188 -28.39 -5.39 0.75
N ILE A 189 -27.94 -5.91 -0.40
CA ILE A 189 -26.64 -5.60 -0.94
C ILE A 189 -26.71 -4.42 -1.92
N ARG A 190 -25.81 -3.46 -1.77
CA ARG A 190 -25.58 -2.36 -2.70
C ARG A 190 -24.15 -2.41 -3.21
N GLN A 191 -24.00 -2.91 -4.46
CA GLN A 191 -22.71 -2.93 -5.15
C GLN A 191 -22.46 -1.57 -5.81
N MET A 192 -21.27 -1.00 -5.60
CA MET A 192 -20.89 0.28 -6.16
C MET A 192 -19.35 0.37 -6.28
N ASP A 193 -18.88 1.47 -6.82
CA ASP A 193 -17.45 1.80 -6.79
C ASP A 193 -16.97 1.97 -5.33
N ALA A 194 -15.75 1.49 -5.03
CA ALA A 194 -15.19 1.53 -3.67
C ALA A 194 -15.23 2.94 -3.06
N GLY A 195 -14.95 3.99 -3.85
CA GLY A 195 -15.02 5.37 -3.39
C GLY A 195 -16.43 5.82 -2.99
N LEU A 196 -17.45 5.29 -3.65
CA LEU A 196 -18.86 5.61 -3.37
C LEU A 196 -19.37 4.96 -2.08
N VAL A 197 -18.79 3.81 -1.67
CA VAL A 197 -19.15 3.16 -0.39
C VAL A 197 -18.94 4.12 0.78
N TYR A 198 -17.82 4.84 0.82
CA TYR A 198 -17.54 5.83 1.89
C TYR A 198 -18.55 6.98 1.88
N THR A 199 -18.96 7.42 0.70
CA THR A 199 -19.98 8.49 0.57
C THR A 199 -21.34 7.99 1.05
N ALA A 200 -21.73 6.77 0.71
CA ALA A 200 -22.97 6.16 1.17
C ALA A 200 -22.99 5.99 2.69
N LEU A 201 -21.87 5.55 3.29
CA LEU A 201 -21.71 5.46 4.74
C LEU A 201 -21.83 6.84 5.40
N ARG A 202 -21.05 7.84 4.92
CA ARG A 202 -21.11 9.22 5.47
C ARG A 202 -22.51 9.80 5.45
N ASN A 203 -23.26 9.57 4.38
CA ASN A 203 -24.61 10.10 4.20
C ASN A 203 -25.68 9.27 4.92
N GLY A 204 -25.32 8.17 5.60
CA GLY A 204 -26.28 7.28 6.26
C GLY A 204 -27.25 6.58 5.31
N GLN A 205 -26.86 6.38 4.06
CA GLN A 205 -27.65 5.70 3.04
C GLN A 205 -27.60 4.17 3.18
N VAL A 206 -26.65 3.68 3.94
CA VAL A 206 -26.44 2.26 4.21
C VAL A 206 -26.18 2.03 5.70
N PHE A 207 -26.51 0.84 6.18
CA PHE A 207 -26.34 0.42 7.56
C PHE A 207 -24.88 0.09 7.86
N ALA A 208 -24.21 -0.62 6.94
CA ALA A 208 -22.79 -0.96 7.00
C ALA A 208 -22.20 -0.90 5.59
N GLY A 209 -20.87 -0.88 5.50
CA GLY A 209 -20.19 -0.97 4.22
C GLY A 209 -18.78 -1.49 4.33
N LEU A 210 -18.29 -2.06 3.22
CA LEU A 210 -16.92 -2.53 3.08
C LEU A 210 -15.97 -1.34 2.87
N VAL A 211 -14.89 -1.33 3.60
CA VAL A 211 -13.88 -0.27 3.59
C VAL A 211 -12.48 -0.88 3.63
N TYR A 212 -11.47 -0.04 3.41
CA TYR A 212 -10.06 -0.39 3.56
C TYR A 212 -9.50 0.23 4.84
N THR A 213 -8.74 -0.54 5.62
CA THR A 213 -8.31 -0.15 6.98
C THR A 213 -7.38 1.07 7.03
N THR A 214 -6.71 1.39 5.94
CA THR A 214 -5.79 2.54 5.83
C THR A 214 -6.38 3.74 5.10
N ASP A 215 -7.68 3.70 4.74
CA ASP A 215 -8.33 4.78 4.01
C ASP A 215 -8.56 6.00 4.91
N GLY A 216 -8.10 7.17 4.48
CA GLY A 216 -8.18 8.42 5.24
C GLY A 216 -9.61 8.92 5.51
N ARG A 217 -10.59 8.49 4.69
CA ARG A 217 -12.00 8.81 4.88
C ARG A 217 -12.62 8.16 6.11
N LEU A 218 -12.01 7.11 6.67
CA LEU A 218 -12.47 6.49 7.92
C LEU A 218 -12.54 7.51 9.05
N ASN A 219 -11.45 8.20 9.31
CA ASN A 219 -11.38 9.22 10.36
C ASN A 219 -12.17 10.46 9.97
N ALA A 220 -12.06 10.92 8.72
CA ALA A 220 -12.75 12.14 8.25
C ALA A 220 -14.27 12.03 8.31
N PHE A 221 -14.83 10.85 8.08
CA PHE A 221 -16.28 10.60 8.10
C PHE A 221 -16.74 9.94 9.40
N LYS A 222 -15.86 9.79 10.40
CA LYS A 222 -16.13 9.19 11.70
C LYS A 222 -16.78 7.80 11.57
N LEU A 223 -16.26 6.99 10.67
CA LEU A 223 -16.73 5.62 10.47
C LEU A 223 -16.19 4.72 11.57
N LYS A 224 -17.04 3.88 12.15
CA LYS A 224 -16.63 2.88 13.15
C LYS A 224 -16.22 1.61 12.44
N LEU A 225 -14.93 1.30 12.47
CA LEU A 225 -14.44 0.00 11.99
C LEU A 225 -14.92 -1.13 12.90
N LEU A 226 -15.26 -2.26 12.30
CA LEU A 226 -15.60 -3.50 12.98
C LEU A 226 -14.41 -4.46 12.94
N GLU A 227 -14.16 -5.11 14.07
CA GLU A 227 -13.15 -6.15 14.17
C GLU A 227 -13.55 -7.38 13.36
N ASP A 228 -12.62 -7.94 12.61
CA ASP A 228 -12.75 -9.24 11.93
C ASP A 228 -12.45 -10.38 12.92
N ASP A 229 -13.38 -10.64 13.84
CA ASP A 229 -13.22 -11.56 14.97
C ASP A 229 -13.09 -13.04 14.59
N LYS A 230 -13.34 -13.39 13.31
CA LYS A 230 -13.11 -14.73 12.77
C LYS A 230 -11.93 -14.77 11.77
N HIS A 231 -11.18 -13.68 11.64
CA HIS A 231 -10.02 -13.58 10.76
C HIS A 231 -10.32 -14.05 9.32
N TYR A 232 -11.40 -13.49 8.75
CA TYR A 232 -11.80 -13.81 7.39
C TYR A 232 -10.89 -13.15 6.36
N PHE A 233 -10.59 -11.87 6.57
CA PHE A 233 -9.79 -11.09 5.62
C PHE A 233 -8.31 -11.48 5.70
N PRO A 234 -7.66 -11.69 4.54
CA PRO A 234 -6.22 -11.94 4.51
C PRO A 234 -5.41 -10.76 5.07
N ASP A 235 -4.19 -11.05 5.52
CA ASP A 235 -3.21 -10.01 5.81
C ASP A 235 -2.72 -9.35 4.51
N TYR A 236 -2.71 -8.03 4.51
CA TYR A 236 -2.20 -7.21 3.41
C TYR A 236 -1.07 -6.28 3.88
N THR A 237 -0.15 -6.82 4.68
CA THR A 237 1.05 -6.08 5.08
C THR A 237 1.83 -5.64 3.84
N ALA A 238 2.16 -4.36 3.76
CA ALA A 238 2.91 -3.79 2.65
C ALA A 238 4.42 -3.89 2.89
N ALA A 239 5.17 -4.12 1.82
CA ALA A 239 6.62 -4.06 1.85
C ALA A 239 7.17 -3.51 0.52
N PRO A 240 8.33 -2.86 0.53
CA PRO A 240 9.05 -2.58 -0.70
C PRO A 240 9.60 -3.89 -1.26
N VAL A 241 9.27 -4.18 -2.51
CA VAL A 241 9.77 -5.33 -3.25
C VAL A 241 10.66 -4.81 -4.36
N VAL A 242 11.87 -5.36 -4.44
CA VAL A 242 12.91 -4.92 -5.38
C VAL A 242 13.28 -6.07 -6.30
N ARG A 243 13.51 -5.78 -7.56
CA ARG A 243 14.04 -6.76 -8.49
C ARG A 243 15.41 -7.25 -8.01
N GLN A 244 15.61 -8.56 -7.87
CA GLN A 244 16.83 -9.15 -7.31
C GLN A 244 18.09 -8.66 -8.03
N ALA A 245 18.07 -8.62 -9.37
CA ALA A 245 19.22 -8.13 -10.14
C ALA A 245 19.59 -6.66 -9.85
N PHE A 246 18.59 -5.81 -9.52
CA PHE A 246 18.85 -4.44 -9.10
C PHE A 246 19.43 -4.39 -7.69
N LEU A 247 18.91 -5.21 -6.78
CA LEU A 247 19.39 -5.31 -5.41
C LEU A 247 20.84 -5.84 -5.35
N ASP A 248 21.18 -6.82 -6.19
CA ASP A 248 22.55 -7.34 -6.27
C ASP A 248 23.56 -6.27 -6.74
N ALA A 249 23.13 -5.39 -7.65
CA ALA A 249 23.94 -4.25 -8.09
C ALA A 249 24.00 -3.10 -7.05
N HIS A 250 23.02 -3.03 -6.15
CA HIS A 250 22.88 -1.96 -5.14
C HIS A 250 22.54 -2.55 -3.75
N PRO A 251 23.44 -3.34 -3.13
CA PRO A 251 23.15 -4.09 -1.90
C PRO A 251 22.82 -3.22 -0.69
N GLN A 252 23.25 -1.96 -0.68
CA GLN A 252 22.90 -0.98 0.37
C GLN A 252 21.43 -0.59 0.39
N LEU A 253 20.67 -0.82 -0.70
CA LEU A 253 19.29 -0.37 -0.85
C LEU A 253 18.36 -0.98 0.22
N ALA A 254 18.58 -2.25 0.59
CA ALA A 254 17.80 -2.92 1.62
C ALA A 254 17.95 -2.22 2.99
N ALA A 255 19.18 -1.89 3.36
CA ALA A 255 19.46 -1.18 4.61
C ALA A 255 18.91 0.26 4.59
N GLN A 256 18.94 0.91 3.44
CA GLN A 256 18.38 2.26 3.26
C GLN A 256 16.86 2.27 3.38
N LEU A 257 16.15 1.30 2.77
CA LEU A 257 14.67 1.28 2.77
C LEU A 257 14.06 0.78 4.09
N LYS A 258 14.80 0.02 4.90
CA LYS A 258 14.29 -0.50 6.17
C LYS A 258 13.74 0.58 7.10
N PRO A 259 14.50 1.65 7.46
CA PRO A 259 13.98 2.68 8.36
C PRO A 259 12.80 3.45 7.75
N LEU A 260 12.73 3.58 6.42
CA LEU A 260 11.56 4.17 5.77
C LEU A 260 10.31 3.30 5.94
N ALA A 261 10.42 1.98 5.72
CA ALA A 261 9.30 1.07 5.87
C ALA A 261 8.77 1.04 7.31
N GLU A 262 9.63 1.15 8.30
CA GLU A 262 9.28 1.15 9.73
C GLU A 262 8.48 2.39 10.19
N LEU A 263 8.47 3.48 9.39
CA LEU A 263 7.66 4.67 9.66
C LEU A 263 6.17 4.49 9.35
N PHE A 264 5.83 3.53 8.50
CA PHE A 264 4.45 3.35 8.06
C PHE A 264 3.73 2.35 8.96
N ASP A 265 2.77 2.85 9.73
CA ASP A 265 1.74 2.08 10.42
C ASP A 265 0.34 2.48 9.89
N ASP A 266 -0.72 1.80 10.34
CA ASP A 266 -2.09 2.02 9.86
C ASP A 266 -2.55 3.47 10.06
N GLU A 267 -2.22 4.08 11.22
CA GLU A 267 -2.63 5.45 11.51
C GLU A 267 -1.87 6.47 10.66
N THR A 268 -0.57 6.28 10.50
CA THR A 268 0.26 7.10 9.61
C THR A 268 -0.28 7.05 8.18
N MET A 269 -0.62 5.86 7.69
CA MET A 269 -1.19 5.71 6.35
C MET A 269 -2.57 6.36 6.22
N ARG A 270 -3.46 6.22 7.20
CA ARG A 270 -4.74 6.93 7.22
C ARG A 270 -4.56 8.44 7.13
N GLN A 271 -3.62 8.99 7.90
CA GLN A 271 -3.34 10.44 7.89
C GLN A 271 -2.79 10.91 6.55
N LEU A 272 -1.85 10.18 5.96
CA LEU A 272 -1.27 10.49 4.66
C LEU A 272 -2.33 10.41 3.54
N ASN A 273 -3.11 9.33 3.51
CA ASN A 273 -4.20 9.16 2.56
C ASN A 273 -5.27 10.26 2.70
N ALA A 274 -5.61 10.65 3.95
CA ALA A 274 -6.57 11.73 4.19
C ALA A 274 -6.11 13.08 3.63
N ARG A 275 -4.82 13.39 3.70
CA ARG A 275 -4.28 14.62 3.13
C ARG A 275 -4.54 14.72 1.63
N VAL A 276 -4.48 13.61 0.91
CA VAL A 276 -4.74 13.58 -0.53
C VAL A 276 -6.22 13.44 -0.83
N ASP A 277 -6.90 12.43 -0.27
CA ASP A 277 -8.27 12.06 -0.66
C ASP A 277 -9.34 12.99 -0.08
N VAL A 278 -9.05 13.62 1.06
CA VAL A 278 -9.99 14.50 1.76
C VAL A 278 -9.61 15.98 1.66
N ASN A 279 -8.31 16.28 1.87
CA ASN A 279 -7.83 17.65 1.85
C ASN A 279 -7.38 18.12 0.46
N HIS A 280 -7.32 17.19 -0.52
CA HIS A 280 -6.94 17.45 -1.92
C HIS A 280 -5.51 18.01 -2.07
N GLU A 281 -4.60 17.64 -1.15
CA GLU A 281 -3.20 17.99 -1.26
C GLU A 281 -2.51 17.14 -2.33
N SER A 282 -1.49 17.69 -2.98
CA SER A 282 -0.69 16.94 -3.94
C SER A 282 0.13 15.84 -3.24
N PRO A 283 0.14 14.59 -3.74
CA PRO A 283 0.95 13.51 -3.17
C PRO A 283 2.43 13.87 -3.00
N SER A 284 3.01 14.62 -3.93
CA SER A 284 4.42 15.04 -3.85
C SER A 284 4.68 16.05 -2.71
N VAL A 285 3.73 16.93 -2.41
CA VAL A 285 3.79 17.85 -1.27
C VAL A 285 3.66 17.07 0.04
N VAL A 286 2.69 16.17 0.12
CA VAL A 286 2.48 15.30 1.30
C VAL A 286 3.75 14.49 1.59
N ALA A 287 4.38 13.93 0.55
CA ALA A 287 5.62 13.16 0.66
C ALA A 287 6.78 14.02 1.20
N ALA A 288 6.96 15.22 0.64
CA ALA A 288 8.02 16.14 1.09
C ALA A 288 7.85 16.55 2.56
N ASP A 289 6.62 16.85 2.96
CA ASP A 289 6.29 17.19 4.35
C ASP A 289 6.53 16.03 5.30
N PHE A 290 6.11 14.83 4.92
CA PHE A 290 6.32 13.62 5.71
C PHE A 290 7.81 13.35 5.95
N LEU A 291 8.63 13.39 4.92
CA LEU A 291 10.09 13.19 5.05
C LEU A 291 10.78 14.28 5.88
N ARG A 292 10.31 15.52 5.82
CA ARG A 292 10.80 16.61 6.65
C ARG A 292 10.48 16.41 8.14
N GLN A 293 9.32 15.86 8.45
CA GLN A 293 8.87 15.58 9.83
C GLN A 293 9.53 14.32 10.41
N HIS A 294 9.96 13.40 9.54
CA HIS A 294 10.57 12.13 9.92
C HIS A 294 11.96 12.00 9.27
N PRO A 295 12.96 12.74 9.74
CA PRO A 295 14.29 12.66 9.16
C PRO A 295 14.91 11.27 9.36
N ILE A 296 15.29 10.63 8.26
CA ILE A 296 15.98 9.33 8.24
C ILE A 296 17.44 9.57 7.86
N ASN A 297 18.35 9.29 8.77
CA ASN A 297 19.79 9.46 8.60
C ASN A 297 20.41 8.37 7.72
#